data_5281334565fd0dba754394b1de50354d
#
_entry.id   5281334565fd0dba754394b1de50354d
#
_cell.length_a   1.000
_cell.length_b   1.000
_cell.length_c   1.000
_cell.angle_alpha   90.00
_cell.angle_beta   90.00
_cell.angle_gamma   90.00
#
_symmetry.space_group_name_H-M   'P 1'
#
loop_
_entity.id
_entity.type
_entity.pdbx_description
1 polymer ?
#
loop_
_entity_poly.entity_id
_entity_poly.type
_entity_poly.pdbx_seq_one_letter_code
_entity_poly.pdbx_strand_id
1 'polypeptide(L)'
;MGTLARVKILVIGSGGREHAIIRRLSSDAPAPDLHAAPGNPGIADLATCHEAVTTLDLDAQVELAEQIRPDLVIIGPEAPLVEGSADRLREAGFTVFGPSAAAAVLEGSKTWAKEIMAAASVPTAASVTVTEVEELEAGLDRVNPRGEVPYVVKADGLAAGKGVVVTTDREAALTHGRAVVLAGGSVVLEEFLDGPEVSLFCVSDGSRVVPLAPAQDFKRALDEDAGPNTGGMGAYSPLPWAPQDLSEQVVRTVAQPTIDEMAARGIPFVGILYCGLALTSHGLRVVEFNARFGDPETQVVLEQIGRAHV
;
A
#
# COMPACT_ATOMS: atom_id res chain seq x y z
N MET A 1 -15.15 -36.46 -19.76
CA MET A 1 -15.03 -35.04 -19.40
C MET A 1 -13.93 -34.98 -18.33
N GLY A 2 -12.74 -34.50 -18.66
CA GLY A 2 -11.68 -34.30 -17.67
C GLY A 2 -12.14 -33.20 -16.73
N THR A 3 -12.17 -33.50 -15.43
CA THR A 3 -12.28 -32.47 -14.39
C THR A 3 -11.11 -31.52 -14.56
N LEU A 4 -11.38 -30.27 -14.94
CA LEU A 4 -10.38 -29.20 -14.83
C LEU A 4 -9.87 -29.20 -13.39
N ALA A 5 -8.56 -29.38 -13.21
CA ALA A 5 -7.97 -29.26 -11.89
C ALA A 5 -8.34 -27.88 -11.32
N ARG A 6 -8.77 -27.85 -10.06
CA ARG A 6 -9.04 -26.57 -9.38
C ARG A 6 -7.75 -25.80 -9.22
N VAL A 7 -7.76 -24.53 -9.55
CA VAL A 7 -6.63 -23.63 -9.26
C VAL A 7 -6.42 -23.57 -7.76
N LYS A 8 -5.20 -23.79 -7.30
CA LYS A 8 -4.84 -23.73 -5.88
C LYS A 8 -4.15 -22.40 -5.58
N ILE A 9 -4.65 -21.69 -4.59
CA ILE A 9 -4.15 -20.35 -4.23
C ILE A 9 -3.77 -20.33 -2.75
N LEU A 10 -2.56 -19.84 -2.47
CA LEU A 10 -2.08 -19.55 -1.12
C LEU A 10 -2.08 -18.04 -0.90
N VAL A 11 -2.77 -17.58 0.16
CA VAL A 11 -2.76 -16.18 0.58
C VAL A 11 -1.95 -16.05 1.87
N ILE A 12 -0.87 -15.27 1.83
CA ILE A 12 -0.06 -14.95 3.01
C ILE A 12 -0.67 -13.75 3.72
N GLY A 13 -1.06 -13.91 4.97
CA GLY A 13 -1.64 -12.87 5.82
C GLY A 13 -2.82 -13.36 6.66
N SER A 14 -3.31 -12.47 7.55
CA SER A 14 -4.35 -12.80 8.53
C SER A 14 -5.33 -11.66 8.81
N GLY A 15 -5.23 -10.55 8.09
CA GLY A 15 -6.05 -9.35 8.29
C GLY A 15 -7.41 -9.39 7.59
N GLY A 16 -8.16 -8.29 7.71
CA GLY A 16 -9.42 -8.08 7.01
C GLY A 16 -9.26 -8.03 5.49
N ARG A 17 -8.16 -7.48 5.01
CA ARG A 17 -7.76 -7.47 3.61
C ARG A 17 -7.63 -8.87 3.03
N GLU A 18 -6.88 -9.76 3.68
CA GLU A 18 -6.69 -11.15 3.24
C GLU A 18 -8.02 -11.91 3.27
N HIS A 19 -8.84 -11.66 4.29
CA HIS A 19 -10.18 -12.25 4.34
C HIS A 19 -11.04 -11.79 3.15
N ALA A 20 -11.01 -10.50 2.78
CA ALA A 20 -11.74 -9.99 1.62
C ALA A 20 -11.26 -10.61 0.30
N ILE A 21 -9.93 -10.78 0.12
CA ILE A 21 -9.35 -11.45 -1.04
C ILE A 21 -9.86 -12.90 -1.13
N ILE A 22 -9.76 -13.66 -0.05
CA ILE A 22 -10.20 -15.05 0.00
C ILE A 22 -11.71 -15.16 -0.25
N ARG A 23 -12.52 -14.31 0.36
CA ARG A 23 -13.96 -14.25 0.14
C ARG A 23 -14.31 -14.01 -1.33
N ARG A 24 -13.60 -13.06 -1.96
CA ARG A 24 -13.82 -12.78 -3.39
C ARG A 24 -13.44 -13.97 -4.27
N LEU A 25 -12.30 -14.60 -4.01
CA LEU A 25 -11.85 -15.79 -4.75
C LEU A 25 -12.78 -16.99 -4.54
N SER A 26 -13.32 -17.19 -3.34
CA SER A 26 -14.22 -18.29 -3.04
C SER A 26 -15.54 -18.23 -3.81
N SER A 27 -15.92 -17.05 -4.32
CA SER A 27 -17.12 -16.84 -5.12
C SER A 27 -16.96 -17.14 -6.61
N ASP A 28 -15.75 -17.47 -7.08
CA ASP A 28 -15.49 -17.82 -8.48
C ASP A 28 -16.03 -19.22 -8.84
N ALA A 29 -16.28 -19.48 -10.13
CA ALA A 29 -16.73 -20.78 -10.60
C ALA A 29 -15.84 -21.25 -11.78
N PRO A 30 -15.17 -22.41 -11.63
CA PRO A 30 -15.12 -23.25 -10.44
C PRO A 30 -14.38 -22.58 -9.28
N ALA A 31 -14.84 -22.79 -8.06
CA ALA A 31 -14.19 -22.25 -6.88
C ALA A 31 -12.77 -22.82 -6.74
N PRO A 32 -11.74 -21.98 -6.52
CA PRO A 32 -10.38 -22.43 -6.29
C PRO A 32 -10.23 -23.22 -4.98
N ASP A 33 -9.14 -23.98 -4.86
CA ASP A 33 -8.70 -24.57 -3.60
C ASP A 33 -7.88 -23.51 -2.84
N LEU A 34 -8.43 -23.00 -1.72
CA LEU A 34 -7.91 -21.83 -1.03
C LEU A 34 -7.19 -22.23 0.26
N HIS A 35 -5.98 -21.69 0.42
CA HIS A 35 -5.14 -21.80 1.60
C HIS A 35 -4.76 -20.40 2.11
N ALA A 36 -4.57 -20.26 3.42
CA ALA A 36 -4.08 -19.03 4.05
C ALA A 36 -3.01 -19.33 5.10
N ALA A 37 -2.02 -18.45 5.22
CA ALA A 37 -0.96 -18.56 6.21
C ALA A 37 -0.66 -17.17 6.83
N PRO A 38 -0.88 -16.96 8.14
CA PRO A 38 -1.51 -17.93 9.06
C PRO A 38 -3.03 -18.05 8.90
N GLY A 39 -3.71 -17.06 8.27
CA GLY A 39 -5.16 -16.96 8.24
C GLY A 39 -5.74 -16.44 9.56
N ASN A 40 -7.07 -16.50 9.68
CA ASN A 40 -7.85 -16.13 10.87
C ASN A 40 -9.15 -16.93 10.94
N PRO A 41 -9.92 -16.87 12.04
CA PRO A 41 -11.17 -17.65 12.18
C PRO A 41 -12.20 -17.40 11.09
N GLY A 42 -12.35 -16.17 10.57
CA GLY A 42 -13.28 -15.88 9.47
C GLY A 42 -12.78 -16.42 8.12
N ILE A 43 -11.47 -16.47 7.91
CA ILE A 43 -10.84 -17.11 6.74
C ILE A 43 -11.02 -18.62 6.79
N ALA A 44 -10.97 -19.25 7.97
CA ALA A 44 -11.12 -20.68 8.14
C ALA A 44 -12.48 -21.24 7.67
N ASP A 45 -13.50 -20.41 7.58
CA ASP A 45 -14.79 -20.77 6.99
C ASP A 45 -14.74 -20.94 5.45
N LEU A 46 -13.71 -20.39 4.80
CA LEU A 46 -13.59 -20.31 3.34
C LEU A 46 -12.33 -20.99 2.77
N ALA A 47 -11.31 -21.18 3.60
CA ALA A 47 -9.98 -21.65 3.19
C ALA A 47 -9.35 -22.53 4.26
N THR A 48 -8.36 -23.35 3.87
CA THR A 48 -7.53 -24.08 4.83
C THR A 48 -6.50 -23.13 5.44
N CYS A 49 -6.56 -22.88 6.75
CA CYS A 49 -5.61 -22.05 7.48
C CYS A 49 -4.41 -22.86 7.97
N HIS A 50 -3.20 -22.30 7.81
CA HIS A 50 -1.91 -22.85 8.26
C HIS A 50 -1.36 -21.97 9.39
N GLU A 51 -1.98 -22.02 10.56
CA GLU A 51 -1.77 -21.11 11.69
C GLU A 51 -0.31 -21.08 12.20
N ALA A 52 0.44 -22.17 12.02
CA ALA A 52 1.85 -22.24 12.44
C ALA A 52 2.81 -21.43 11.55
N VAL A 53 2.39 -21.07 10.33
CA VAL A 53 3.22 -20.33 9.37
C VAL A 53 2.93 -18.84 9.47
N THR A 54 3.83 -18.10 10.10
CA THR A 54 3.67 -16.65 10.27
C THR A 54 4.06 -15.88 9.00
N THR A 55 3.62 -14.62 8.92
CA THR A 55 3.91 -13.75 7.76
C THR A 55 5.38 -13.35 7.63
N LEU A 56 6.19 -13.51 8.67
CA LEU A 56 7.63 -13.19 8.65
C LEU A 56 8.53 -14.43 8.71
N ASP A 57 7.96 -15.62 8.74
CA ASP A 57 8.72 -16.87 8.63
C ASP A 57 8.80 -17.30 7.15
N LEU A 58 9.74 -16.70 6.42
CA LEU A 58 9.88 -16.88 4.98
C LEU A 58 10.23 -18.33 4.61
N ASP A 59 11.02 -19.01 5.44
CA ASP A 59 11.40 -20.41 5.22
C ASP A 59 10.17 -21.33 5.37
N ALA A 60 9.38 -21.15 6.43
CA ALA A 60 8.14 -21.89 6.61
C ALA A 60 7.10 -21.61 5.51
N GLN A 61 7.08 -20.41 4.93
CA GLN A 61 6.23 -20.10 3.78
C GLN A 61 6.63 -20.90 2.54
N VAL A 62 7.94 -21.02 2.26
CA VAL A 62 8.46 -21.82 1.15
C VAL A 62 8.16 -23.29 1.37
N GLU A 63 8.44 -23.83 2.57
CA GLU A 63 8.13 -25.22 2.93
C GLU A 63 6.63 -25.53 2.76
N LEU A 64 5.77 -24.63 3.21
CA LEU A 64 4.32 -24.76 3.01
C LEU A 64 3.96 -24.78 1.52
N ALA A 65 4.51 -23.86 0.73
CA ALA A 65 4.26 -23.80 -0.71
C ALA A 65 4.74 -25.09 -1.41
N GLU A 66 5.87 -25.66 -1.02
CA GLU A 66 6.35 -26.96 -1.51
C GLU A 66 5.42 -28.12 -1.17
N GLN A 67 4.80 -28.10 0.01
CA GLN A 67 3.85 -29.13 0.45
C GLN A 67 2.54 -29.07 -0.33
N ILE A 68 1.93 -27.87 -0.44
CA ILE A 68 0.59 -27.70 -1.03
C ILE A 68 0.63 -27.50 -2.54
N ARG A 69 1.77 -27.07 -3.12
CA ARG A 69 1.96 -26.78 -4.56
C ARG A 69 0.89 -25.82 -5.10
N PRO A 70 0.85 -24.57 -4.63
CA PRO A 70 -0.10 -23.58 -5.15
C PRO A 70 0.24 -23.19 -6.59
N ASP A 71 -0.78 -22.91 -7.40
CA ASP A 71 -0.62 -22.33 -8.72
C ASP A 71 -0.33 -20.83 -8.64
N LEU A 72 -0.77 -20.17 -7.54
CA LEU A 72 -0.56 -18.75 -7.27
C LEU A 72 -0.39 -18.52 -5.77
N VAL A 73 0.59 -17.69 -5.41
CA VAL A 73 0.74 -17.14 -4.06
C VAL A 73 0.43 -15.65 -4.10
N ILE A 74 -0.42 -15.19 -3.17
CA ILE A 74 -0.76 -13.76 -2.99
C ILE A 74 -0.23 -13.32 -1.63
N ILE A 75 0.58 -12.26 -1.60
CA ILE A 75 1.10 -11.71 -0.35
C ILE A 75 0.28 -10.47 0.01
N GLY A 76 -0.42 -10.52 1.14
CA GLY A 76 -1.31 -9.46 1.58
C GLY A 76 -0.60 -8.29 2.27
N PRO A 77 0.17 -8.51 3.37
CA PRO A 77 0.79 -7.44 4.14
C PRO A 77 2.12 -6.96 3.55
N GLU A 78 2.53 -5.74 3.93
CA GLU A 78 3.75 -5.08 3.46
C GLU A 78 5.03 -5.68 4.04
N ALA A 79 5.02 -6.05 5.31
CA ALA A 79 6.23 -6.49 6.01
C ALA A 79 6.91 -7.69 5.32
N PRO A 80 6.22 -8.80 5.00
CA PRO A 80 6.83 -9.91 4.28
C PRO A 80 7.31 -9.55 2.87
N LEU A 81 6.68 -8.55 2.20
CA LEU A 81 7.14 -8.08 0.89
C LEU A 81 8.51 -7.40 1.01
N VAL A 82 8.66 -6.51 1.99
CA VAL A 82 9.93 -5.82 2.26
C VAL A 82 11.01 -6.80 2.71
N GLU A 83 10.66 -7.83 3.47
CA GLU A 83 11.58 -8.89 3.90
C GLU A 83 11.92 -9.92 2.80
N GLY A 84 11.31 -9.81 1.59
CA GLY A 84 11.67 -10.62 0.43
C GLY A 84 10.91 -11.95 0.29
N SER A 85 9.75 -12.09 0.93
CA SER A 85 8.90 -13.29 0.79
C SER A 85 8.59 -13.61 -0.67
N ALA A 86 8.27 -12.59 -1.49
CA ALA A 86 7.99 -12.79 -2.91
C ALA A 86 9.20 -13.32 -3.69
N ASP A 87 10.40 -12.85 -3.35
CA ASP A 87 11.63 -13.28 -4.01
C ASP A 87 11.95 -14.74 -3.67
N ARG A 88 11.88 -15.10 -2.37
CA ARG A 88 12.12 -16.47 -1.90
C ARG A 88 11.15 -17.48 -2.53
N LEU A 89 9.88 -17.15 -2.61
CA LEU A 89 8.88 -18.01 -3.25
C LEU A 89 9.09 -18.14 -4.75
N ARG A 90 9.48 -17.07 -5.45
CA ARG A 90 9.84 -17.14 -6.88
C ARG A 90 11.11 -17.95 -7.13
N GLU A 91 12.13 -17.80 -6.30
CA GLU A 91 13.36 -18.63 -6.35
C GLU A 91 13.05 -20.12 -6.16
N ALA A 92 12.05 -20.45 -5.33
CA ALA A 92 11.53 -21.80 -5.16
C ALA A 92 10.62 -22.27 -6.33
N GLY A 93 10.39 -21.43 -7.34
CA GLY A 93 9.66 -21.77 -8.58
C GLY A 93 8.16 -21.51 -8.54
N PHE A 94 7.65 -20.76 -7.57
CA PHE A 94 6.22 -20.44 -7.47
C PHE A 94 5.86 -19.15 -8.19
N THR A 95 4.63 -19.10 -8.75
CA THR A 95 4.05 -17.85 -9.25
C THR A 95 3.56 -17.01 -8.08
N VAL A 96 4.05 -15.77 -7.98
CA VAL A 96 3.74 -14.88 -6.85
C VAL A 96 3.15 -13.56 -7.34
N PHE A 97 2.02 -13.18 -6.79
CA PHE A 97 1.45 -11.85 -6.90
C PHE A 97 1.84 -11.00 -5.68
N GLY A 98 2.78 -10.09 -5.91
CA GLY A 98 3.41 -9.22 -4.93
C GLY A 98 4.77 -8.74 -5.46
N PRO A 99 5.22 -7.51 -5.19
CA PRO A 99 6.50 -7.00 -5.66
C PRO A 99 7.69 -7.73 -4.99
N SER A 100 8.86 -7.64 -5.63
CA SER A 100 10.13 -8.03 -5.01
C SER A 100 10.45 -7.14 -3.81
N ALA A 101 11.37 -7.57 -2.94
CA ALA A 101 11.84 -6.72 -1.83
C ALA A 101 12.37 -5.38 -2.34
N ALA A 102 13.15 -5.39 -3.41
CA ALA A 102 13.67 -4.17 -4.03
C ALA A 102 12.56 -3.23 -4.52
N ALA A 103 11.46 -3.76 -5.07
CA ALA A 103 10.32 -2.96 -5.50
C ALA A 103 9.42 -2.54 -4.33
N ALA A 104 9.32 -3.34 -3.27
CA ALA A 104 8.54 -3.05 -2.07
C ALA A 104 9.13 -1.87 -1.25
N VAL A 105 10.39 -1.48 -1.49
CA VAL A 105 10.98 -0.26 -0.92
C VAL A 105 10.15 0.98 -1.25
N LEU A 106 9.32 0.96 -2.31
CA LEU A 106 8.40 2.05 -2.65
C LEU A 106 7.42 2.37 -1.50
N GLU A 107 7.05 1.38 -0.68
CA GLU A 107 6.33 1.56 0.58
C GLU A 107 7.29 1.61 1.78
N GLY A 108 8.37 0.84 1.72
CA GLY A 108 9.34 0.69 2.81
C GLY A 108 10.15 1.94 3.11
N SER A 109 10.32 2.87 2.17
CA SER A 109 11.00 4.15 2.36
C SER A 109 10.29 5.28 1.63
N LYS A 110 9.78 6.24 2.40
CA LYS A 110 9.15 7.45 1.86
C LYS A 110 10.14 8.33 1.13
N THR A 111 11.38 8.41 1.63
CA THR A 111 12.47 9.12 0.98
C THR A 111 12.73 8.55 -0.42
N TRP A 112 12.87 7.24 -0.53
CA TRP A 112 13.08 6.59 -1.83
C TRP A 112 11.87 6.73 -2.76
N ALA A 113 10.65 6.64 -2.22
CA ALA A 113 9.43 6.90 -3.01
C ALA A 113 9.43 8.34 -3.59
N LYS A 114 9.87 9.34 -2.83
CA LYS A 114 10.04 10.72 -3.33
C LYS A 114 11.07 10.82 -4.45
N GLU A 115 12.19 10.09 -4.37
CA GLU A 115 13.18 10.02 -5.44
C GLU A 115 12.59 9.42 -6.73
N ILE A 116 11.84 8.32 -6.63
CA ILE A 116 11.14 7.73 -7.78
C ILE A 116 10.13 8.71 -8.36
N MET A 117 9.29 9.34 -7.53
CA MET A 117 8.32 10.32 -7.99
C MET A 117 8.99 11.51 -8.69
N ALA A 118 10.09 12.01 -8.15
CA ALA A 118 10.84 13.12 -8.76
C ALA A 118 11.42 12.70 -10.13
N ALA A 119 12.05 11.52 -10.24
CA ALA A 119 12.61 11.00 -11.48
C ALA A 119 11.52 10.75 -12.55
N ALA A 120 10.38 10.22 -12.14
CA ALA A 120 9.23 9.97 -13.00
C ALA A 120 8.35 11.21 -13.29
N SER A 121 8.70 12.38 -12.74
CA SER A 121 7.88 13.61 -12.81
C SER A 121 6.46 13.44 -12.28
N VAL A 122 6.28 12.58 -11.28
CA VAL A 122 4.99 12.34 -10.61
C VAL A 122 4.70 13.46 -9.62
N PRO A 123 3.52 14.10 -9.70
CA PRO A 123 3.18 15.20 -8.82
C PRO A 123 2.94 14.71 -7.37
N THR A 124 3.69 15.29 -6.43
CA THR A 124 3.57 14.99 -5.00
C THR A 124 3.88 16.24 -4.17
N ALA A 125 3.74 16.16 -2.85
CA ALA A 125 4.13 17.21 -1.91
C ALA A 125 5.63 17.51 -2.00
N ALA A 126 6.00 18.78 -1.96
CA ALA A 126 7.40 19.18 -1.73
C ALA A 126 7.86 18.62 -0.38
N SER A 127 9.09 18.12 -0.34
CA SER A 127 9.57 17.43 0.87
C SER A 127 11.05 17.68 1.13
N VAL A 128 11.43 17.47 2.40
CA VAL A 128 12.80 17.47 2.89
C VAL A 128 12.98 16.25 3.78
N THR A 129 14.00 15.44 3.51
CA THR A 129 14.41 14.37 4.42
C THR A 129 15.43 14.92 5.42
N VAL A 130 15.24 14.62 6.69
CA VAL A 130 16.07 15.06 7.81
C VAL A 130 16.55 13.84 8.59
N THR A 131 17.85 13.80 8.87
CA THR A 131 18.50 12.72 9.63
C THR A 131 19.12 13.23 10.94
N GLU A 132 19.23 14.56 11.10
CA GLU A 132 19.83 15.19 12.27
C GLU A 132 18.81 16.12 12.95
N VAL A 133 18.81 16.15 14.29
CA VAL A 133 17.84 16.95 15.09
C VAL A 133 17.96 18.44 14.78
N GLU A 134 19.18 18.91 14.55
CA GLU A 134 19.51 20.31 14.27
C GLU A 134 18.90 20.83 12.95
N GLU A 135 18.58 19.95 12.02
CA GLU A 135 18.01 20.27 10.70
C GLU A 135 16.47 20.37 10.71
N LEU A 136 15.82 19.88 11.76
CA LEU A 136 14.35 19.80 11.83
C LEU A 136 13.67 21.16 11.69
N GLU A 137 14.14 22.18 12.38
CA GLU A 137 13.54 23.52 12.34
C GLU A 137 13.65 24.13 10.95
N ALA A 138 14.86 24.09 10.36
CA ALA A 138 15.09 24.59 9.02
C ALA A 138 14.31 23.80 7.95
N GLY A 139 14.16 22.48 8.16
CA GLY A 139 13.35 21.62 7.31
C GLY A 139 11.87 21.99 7.35
N LEU A 140 11.29 22.22 8.54
CA LEU A 140 9.91 22.68 8.68
C LEU A 140 9.69 24.04 8.03
N ASP A 141 10.62 25.00 8.23
CA ASP A 141 10.53 26.33 7.63
C ASP A 141 10.61 26.27 6.10
N ARG A 142 11.30 25.29 5.55
CA ARG A 142 11.41 25.09 4.09
C ARG A 142 10.12 24.60 3.47
N VAL A 143 9.39 23.67 4.13
CA VAL A 143 8.14 23.11 3.59
C VAL A 143 6.90 23.91 3.98
N ASN A 144 6.97 24.72 5.06
CA ASN A 144 5.89 25.57 5.53
C ASN A 144 6.44 26.96 5.99
N PRO A 145 6.95 27.79 5.07
CA PRO A 145 7.71 29.02 5.40
C PRO A 145 6.88 30.09 6.11
N ARG A 146 5.53 30.02 6.03
CA ARG A 146 4.65 30.98 6.68
C ARG A 146 4.00 30.45 7.96
N GLY A 147 4.06 29.13 8.19
CA GLY A 147 3.36 28.49 9.31
C GLY A 147 1.84 28.59 9.25
N GLU A 148 1.28 28.86 8.05
CA GLU A 148 -0.17 29.12 7.86
C GLU A 148 -1.00 27.85 7.64
N VAL A 149 -0.32 26.73 7.35
CA VAL A 149 -0.93 25.42 7.11
C VAL A 149 -0.41 24.40 8.12
N PRO A 150 -1.04 23.25 8.28
CA PRO A 150 -0.51 22.18 9.16
C PRO A 150 0.90 21.75 8.75
N TYR A 151 1.72 21.38 9.72
CA TYR A 151 3.00 20.69 9.53
C TYR A 151 2.75 19.21 9.31
N VAL A 152 3.44 18.63 8.34
CA VAL A 152 3.38 17.20 8.03
C VAL A 152 4.74 16.58 8.29
N VAL A 153 4.79 15.67 9.26
CA VAL A 153 6.02 14.99 9.73
C VAL A 153 5.81 13.50 9.65
N LYS A 154 6.56 12.83 8.78
CA LYS A 154 6.44 11.39 8.52
C LYS A 154 7.75 10.69 8.90
N ALA A 155 7.70 9.72 9.80
CA ALA A 155 8.82 8.80 9.98
C ALA A 155 9.06 8.03 8.68
N ASP A 156 10.31 7.94 8.21
CA ASP A 156 10.68 7.10 7.10
C ASP A 156 10.65 5.62 7.52
N GLY A 157 10.22 4.74 6.61
CA GLY A 157 10.03 3.32 6.91
C GLY A 157 8.58 2.92 7.16
N LEU A 158 8.38 1.63 7.42
CA LEU A 158 7.08 1.04 7.76
C LEU A 158 6.68 1.46 9.17
N ALA A 159 5.56 2.13 9.33
CA ALA A 159 5.09 2.64 10.62
C ALA A 159 3.62 2.33 10.94
N ALA A 160 2.94 1.51 10.13
CA ALA A 160 1.55 1.09 10.33
C ALA A 160 0.59 2.26 10.65
N GLY A 161 0.73 3.39 9.94
CA GLY A 161 -0.07 4.60 10.13
C GLY A 161 0.28 5.44 11.38
N LYS A 162 1.17 4.97 12.25
CA LYS A 162 1.53 5.66 13.51
C LYS A 162 2.75 6.58 13.40
N GLY A 163 3.45 6.54 12.27
CA GLY A 163 4.65 7.36 12.02
C GLY A 163 4.36 8.74 11.42
N VAL A 164 3.08 9.13 11.27
CA VAL A 164 2.69 10.38 10.62
C VAL A 164 1.99 11.29 11.62
N VAL A 165 2.47 12.53 11.71
CA VAL A 165 1.81 13.61 12.47
C VAL A 165 1.48 14.74 11.50
N VAL A 166 0.21 15.16 11.51
CA VAL A 166 -0.29 16.37 10.85
C VAL A 166 -0.85 17.27 11.93
N THR A 167 -0.25 18.44 12.14
CA THR A 167 -0.59 19.33 13.25
C THR A 167 -0.33 20.80 12.92
N THR A 168 -1.12 21.70 13.48
CA THR A 168 -0.87 23.15 13.43
C THR A 168 0.11 23.61 14.52
N ASP A 169 0.40 22.74 15.49
CA ASP A 169 1.35 23.02 16.57
C ASP A 169 2.78 22.65 16.12
N ARG A 170 3.63 23.69 15.94
CA ARG A 170 5.02 23.54 15.52
C ARG A 170 5.85 22.75 16.53
N GLU A 171 5.62 22.92 17.84
CA GLU A 171 6.35 22.19 18.87
C GLU A 171 5.97 20.71 18.91
N ALA A 172 4.70 20.39 18.67
CA ALA A 172 4.27 19.00 18.52
C ALA A 172 4.94 18.36 17.30
N ALA A 173 5.04 19.07 16.15
CA ALA A 173 5.75 18.60 14.96
C ALA A 173 7.23 18.34 15.23
N LEU A 174 7.92 19.29 15.89
CA LEU A 174 9.33 19.16 16.26
C LEU A 174 9.55 18.00 17.27
N THR A 175 8.66 17.86 18.24
CA THR A 175 8.74 16.78 19.24
C THR A 175 8.65 15.41 18.57
N HIS A 176 7.72 15.23 17.62
CA HIS A 176 7.60 13.98 16.88
C HIS A 176 8.85 13.72 16.03
N GLY A 177 9.32 14.72 15.27
CA GLY A 177 10.52 14.59 14.45
C GLY A 177 11.77 14.26 15.28
N ARG A 178 11.98 14.95 16.41
CA ARG A 178 13.07 14.65 17.34
C ARG A 178 13.03 13.22 17.89
N ALA A 179 11.83 12.74 18.26
CA ALA A 179 11.68 11.39 18.75
C ALA A 179 12.10 10.33 17.71
N VAL A 180 11.74 10.53 16.43
CA VAL A 180 12.12 9.62 15.35
C VAL A 180 13.63 9.66 15.11
N VAL A 181 14.24 10.85 14.96
CA VAL A 181 15.68 11.00 14.71
C VAL A 181 16.52 10.45 15.85
N LEU A 182 16.15 10.75 17.11
CA LEU A 182 16.86 10.23 18.29
C LEU A 182 16.75 8.71 18.44
N ALA A 183 15.73 8.09 17.85
CA ALA A 183 15.61 6.64 17.76
C ALA A 183 16.44 6.03 16.62
N GLY A 184 17.22 6.84 15.88
CA GLY A 184 18.06 6.42 14.78
C GLY A 184 17.34 6.33 13.42
N GLY A 185 16.11 6.85 13.33
CA GLY A 185 15.35 6.93 12.09
C GLY A 185 15.59 8.25 11.35
N SER A 186 15.00 8.36 10.14
CA SER A 186 14.91 9.59 9.38
C SER A 186 13.46 10.08 9.29
N VAL A 187 13.30 11.36 9.03
CA VAL A 187 12.00 12.03 8.94
C VAL A 187 11.84 12.68 7.58
N VAL A 188 10.70 12.46 6.94
CA VAL A 188 10.29 13.20 5.75
C VAL A 188 9.31 14.29 6.19
N LEU A 189 9.74 15.55 6.05
CA LEU A 189 8.92 16.73 6.26
C LEU A 189 8.29 17.10 4.92
N GLU A 190 6.98 17.32 4.88
CA GLU A 190 6.24 17.59 3.64
C GLU A 190 5.40 18.86 3.73
N GLU A 191 5.17 19.50 2.58
CA GLU A 191 4.11 20.49 2.48
C GLU A 191 2.75 19.83 2.75
N PHE A 192 1.85 20.58 3.37
CA PHE A 192 0.47 20.11 3.57
C PHE A 192 -0.29 20.10 2.24
N LEU A 193 -0.88 18.97 1.91
CA LEU A 193 -1.77 18.84 0.77
C LEU A 193 -3.21 19.03 1.23
N ASP A 194 -3.89 20.04 0.67
CA ASP A 194 -5.30 20.27 0.90
C ASP A 194 -6.19 19.32 0.09
N GLY A 195 -7.50 19.36 0.36
CA GLY A 195 -8.51 18.63 -0.40
C GLY A 195 -8.72 17.17 0.06
N PRO A 196 -9.71 16.48 -0.52
CA PRO A 196 -10.07 15.13 -0.12
C PRO A 196 -9.04 14.10 -0.59
N GLU A 197 -8.80 13.10 0.25
CA GLU A 197 -7.96 11.95 -0.10
C GLU A 197 -8.76 10.91 -0.89
N VAL A 198 -8.07 10.20 -1.77
CA VAL A 198 -8.57 9.10 -2.59
C VAL A 198 -7.53 7.99 -2.65
N SER A 199 -7.99 6.75 -2.51
CA SER A 199 -7.21 5.54 -2.70
C SER A 199 -7.50 4.94 -4.07
N LEU A 200 -6.46 4.67 -4.88
CA LEU A 200 -6.60 3.96 -6.15
C LEU A 200 -5.60 2.81 -6.23
N PHE A 201 -6.11 1.60 -6.37
CA PHE A 201 -5.28 0.44 -6.68
C PHE A 201 -5.02 0.34 -8.17
N CYS A 202 -3.76 0.12 -8.53
CA CYS A 202 -3.34 -0.19 -9.89
C CYS A 202 -2.68 -1.57 -9.92
N VAL A 203 -3.24 -2.49 -10.69
CA VAL A 203 -2.62 -3.80 -10.94
C VAL A 203 -1.50 -3.61 -11.94
N SER A 204 -0.29 -4.05 -11.59
CA SER A 204 0.90 -3.94 -12.45
C SER A 204 1.47 -5.32 -12.77
N ASP A 205 1.87 -5.51 -14.04
CA ASP A 205 2.64 -6.67 -14.51
C ASP A 205 4.15 -6.39 -14.60
N GLY A 206 4.59 -5.22 -14.13
CA GLY A 206 5.97 -4.73 -14.20
C GLY A 206 6.25 -3.83 -15.40
N SER A 207 5.30 -3.70 -16.33
CA SER A 207 5.40 -2.85 -17.53
C SER A 207 4.15 -2.00 -17.78
N ARG A 208 2.98 -2.51 -17.41
CA ARG A 208 1.69 -1.86 -17.60
C ARG A 208 0.89 -1.86 -16.33
N VAL A 209 0.01 -0.87 -16.20
CA VAL A 209 -0.91 -0.76 -15.08
C VAL A 209 -2.36 -0.70 -15.55
N VAL A 210 -3.24 -1.34 -14.75
CA VAL A 210 -4.70 -1.27 -14.92
C VAL A 210 -5.30 -0.81 -13.59
N PRO A 211 -6.08 0.29 -13.58
CA PRO A 211 -6.68 0.79 -12.35
C PRO A 211 -7.90 -0.05 -11.95
N LEU A 212 -8.13 -0.18 -10.65
CA LEU A 212 -9.40 -0.66 -10.09
C LEU A 212 -10.32 0.53 -9.80
N ALA A 213 -11.45 0.29 -9.13
CA ALA A 213 -12.35 1.36 -8.71
C ALA A 213 -11.69 2.22 -7.61
N PRO A 214 -11.84 3.57 -7.66
CA PRO A 214 -11.37 4.43 -6.59
C PRO A 214 -12.19 4.24 -5.32
N ALA A 215 -11.54 4.37 -4.18
CA ALA A 215 -12.16 4.29 -2.85
C ALA A 215 -11.68 5.46 -1.98
N GLN A 216 -12.41 5.71 -0.91
CA GLN A 216 -11.99 6.62 0.15
C GLN A 216 -12.10 5.92 1.49
N ASP A 217 -11.06 6.00 2.29
CA ASP A 217 -11.02 5.53 3.67
C ASP A 217 -11.22 6.67 4.67
N PHE A 218 -11.60 6.30 5.88
CA PHE A 218 -11.73 7.19 7.03
C PHE A 218 -10.67 6.81 8.06
N LYS A 219 -9.61 7.63 8.15
CA LYS A 219 -8.44 7.35 9.01
C LYS A 219 -8.58 7.90 10.41
N ARG A 220 -9.42 8.92 10.62
CA ARG A 220 -9.57 9.57 11.91
C ARG A 220 -10.56 8.83 12.81
N ALA A 221 -10.24 8.79 14.11
CA ALA A 221 -11.02 8.01 15.09
C ALA A 221 -12.35 8.65 15.50
N LEU A 222 -12.53 9.95 15.28
CA LEU A 222 -13.70 10.72 15.74
C LEU A 222 -14.45 11.33 14.56
N ASP A 223 -15.68 11.77 14.81
CA ASP A 223 -16.54 12.45 13.82
C ASP A 223 -15.86 13.70 13.25
N GLU A 224 -16.33 14.12 12.06
CA GLU A 224 -15.83 15.30 11.33
C GLU A 224 -14.32 15.24 11.03
N ASP A 225 -13.81 14.06 10.74
CA ASP A 225 -12.38 13.80 10.46
C ASP A 225 -11.44 14.30 11.57
N ALA A 226 -11.87 14.13 12.83
CA ALA A 226 -11.16 14.57 14.03
C ALA A 226 -10.49 13.40 14.78
N GLY A 227 -9.64 13.76 15.74
CA GLY A 227 -8.95 12.78 16.60
C GLY A 227 -7.66 12.23 15.97
N PRO A 228 -7.06 11.19 16.59
CA PRO A 228 -5.84 10.57 16.12
C PRO A 228 -6.09 9.75 14.83
N ASN A 229 -5.04 9.59 14.03
CA ASN A 229 -5.04 8.63 12.92
C ASN A 229 -5.14 7.20 13.45
N THR A 230 -5.86 6.37 12.70
CA THR A 230 -6.00 4.92 12.93
C THR A 230 -5.48 4.16 11.71
N GLY A 231 -5.55 2.82 11.73
CA GLY A 231 -5.30 1.98 10.57
C GLY A 231 -6.43 1.97 9.53
N GLY A 232 -7.50 2.76 9.76
CA GLY A 232 -8.72 2.82 8.93
C GLY A 232 -9.95 2.41 9.73
N MET A 233 -10.96 3.30 9.75
CA MET A 233 -12.25 3.07 10.43
C MET A 233 -13.30 2.47 9.50
N GLY A 234 -13.07 2.54 8.19
CA GLY A 234 -13.94 2.07 7.14
C GLY A 234 -13.59 2.73 5.82
N ALA A 235 -14.17 2.22 4.73
CA ALA A 235 -14.00 2.77 3.40
C ALA A 235 -15.29 2.65 2.61
N TYR A 236 -15.41 3.44 1.55
CA TYR A 236 -16.51 3.31 0.59
C TYR A 236 -16.04 3.48 -0.85
N SER A 237 -16.79 2.89 -1.75
CA SER A 237 -16.65 2.96 -3.20
C SER A 237 -18.02 2.61 -3.80
N PRO A 238 -18.44 3.19 -4.96
CA PRO A 238 -17.76 4.22 -5.74
C PRO A 238 -17.76 5.59 -5.07
N LEU A 239 -16.97 6.54 -5.63
CA LEU A 239 -16.88 7.93 -5.17
C LEU A 239 -17.69 8.84 -6.09
N PRO A 240 -18.96 9.19 -5.75
CA PRO A 240 -19.82 9.97 -6.65
C PRO A 240 -19.37 11.42 -6.84
N TRP A 241 -18.51 11.92 -5.96
CA TRP A 241 -17.96 13.27 -6.00
C TRP A 241 -16.62 13.36 -6.76
N ALA A 242 -15.96 12.23 -7.01
CA ALA A 242 -14.68 12.21 -7.72
C ALA A 242 -14.90 12.49 -9.23
N PRO A 243 -13.91 13.11 -9.92
CA PRO A 243 -13.94 13.26 -11.36
C PRO A 243 -14.07 11.90 -12.07
N GLN A 244 -14.88 11.85 -13.13
CA GLN A 244 -15.12 10.61 -13.88
C GLN A 244 -13.85 10.05 -14.54
N ASP A 245 -12.92 10.91 -14.92
CA ASP A 245 -11.65 10.58 -15.56
C ASP A 245 -10.50 10.39 -14.56
N LEU A 246 -10.80 10.38 -13.24
CA LEU A 246 -9.77 10.29 -12.19
C LEU A 246 -8.83 9.09 -12.39
N SER A 247 -9.40 7.90 -12.61
CA SER A 247 -8.58 6.68 -12.79
C SER A 247 -7.65 6.78 -13.99
N GLU A 248 -8.13 7.31 -15.12
CA GLU A 248 -7.33 7.52 -16.33
C GLU A 248 -6.23 8.57 -16.09
N GLN A 249 -6.57 9.65 -15.39
CA GLN A 249 -5.60 10.67 -15.01
C GLN A 249 -4.50 10.08 -14.14
N VAL A 250 -4.85 9.31 -13.10
CA VAL A 250 -3.87 8.68 -12.20
C VAL A 250 -2.98 7.69 -12.95
N VAL A 251 -3.54 6.86 -13.82
CA VAL A 251 -2.72 5.96 -14.66
C VAL A 251 -1.72 6.76 -15.48
N ARG A 252 -2.17 7.79 -16.18
CA ARG A 252 -1.32 8.57 -17.09
C ARG A 252 -0.25 9.39 -16.36
N THR A 253 -0.57 10.00 -15.20
CA THR A 253 0.30 10.99 -14.55
C THR A 253 1.01 10.48 -13.29
N VAL A 254 0.61 9.32 -12.77
CA VAL A 254 1.14 8.77 -11.54
C VAL A 254 1.60 7.32 -11.70
N ALA A 255 0.66 6.39 -11.95
CA ALA A 255 0.95 4.97 -11.83
C ALA A 255 1.88 4.47 -12.96
N GLN A 256 1.55 4.75 -14.23
CA GLN A 256 2.39 4.29 -15.35
C GLN A 256 3.79 4.91 -15.32
N PRO A 257 3.97 6.24 -15.12
CA PRO A 257 5.30 6.83 -14.99
C PRO A 257 6.13 6.22 -13.84
N THR A 258 5.49 5.90 -12.70
CA THR A 258 6.16 5.23 -11.59
C THR A 258 6.66 3.83 -12.00
N ILE A 259 5.81 3.02 -12.65
CA ILE A 259 6.18 1.67 -13.10
C ILE A 259 7.27 1.72 -14.17
N ASP A 260 7.20 2.68 -15.09
CA ASP A 260 8.23 2.86 -16.12
C ASP A 260 9.60 3.20 -15.52
N GLU A 261 9.63 4.10 -14.52
CA GLU A 261 10.86 4.46 -13.80
C GLU A 261 11.43 3.26 -13.02
N MET A 262 10.55 2.50 -12.34
CA MET A 262 10.94 1.27 -11.63
C MET A 262 11.55 0.25 -12.58
N ALA A 263 10.92 0.03 -13.73
CA ALA A 263 11.43 -0.88 -14.77
C ALA A 263 12.77 -0.38 -15.37
N ALA A 264 12.91 0.92 -15.62
CA ALA A 264 14.14 1.54 -16.10
C ALA A 264 15.32 1.36 -15.13
N ARG A 265 15.05 1.31 -13.82
CA ARG A 265 16.05 0.98 -12.78
C ARG A 265 16.35 -0.51 -12.66
N GLY A 266 15.69 -1.37 -13.44
CA GLY A 266 15.88 -2.83 -13.36
C GLY A 266 15.16 -3.51 -12.19
N ILE A 267 14.19 -2.84 -11.58
CA ILE A 267 13.37 -3.31 -10.46
C ILE A 267 11.87 -3.26 -10.83
N PRO A 268 11.40 -4.04 -11.80
CA PRO A 268 10.02 -4.01 -12.25
C PRO A 268 9.06 -4.32 -11.09
N PHE A 269 8.01 -3.52 -10.97
CA PHE A 269 7.01 -3.66 -9.91
C PHE A 269 5.85 -4.54 -10.38
N VAL A 270 5.73 -5.75 -9.85
CA VAL A 270 4.63 -6.69 -10.15
C VAL A 270 3.75 -6.84 -8.92
N GLY A 271 2.46 -6.52 -9.04
CA GLY A 271 1.52 -6.58 -7.92
C GLY A 271 0.57 -5.39 -7.89
N ILE A 272 0.13 -5.00 -6.70
CA ILE A 272 -0.71 -3.81 -6.50
C ILE A 272 0.15 -2.61 -6.13
N LEU A 273 0.15 -1.61 -7.00
CA LEU A 273 0.56 -0.26 -6.65
C LEU A 273 -0.66 0.48 -6.09
N TYR A 274 -0.69 0.69 -4.79
CA TYR A 274 -1.67 1.53 -4.15
C TYR A 274 -1.19 2.99 -4.23
N CYS A 275 -1.98 3.83 -4.89
CA CYS A 275 -1.77 5.26 -4.96
C CYS A 275 -2.67 5.95 -3.93
N GLY A 276 -2.09 6.44 -2.83
CA GLY A 276 -2.72 7.38 -1.91
C GLY A 276 -2.62 8.78 -2.47
N LEU A 277 -3.74 9.43 -2.73
CA LEU A 277 -3.84 10.65 -3.52
C LEU A 277 -4.60 11.72 -2.76
N ALA A 278 -4.28 13.00 -3.03
CA ALA A 278 -5.08 14.15 -2.64
C ALA A 278 -5.54 14.91 -3.89
N LEU A 279 -6.82 15.25 -3.96
CA LEU A 279 -7.38 16.14 -5.00
C LEU A 279 -7.28 17.58 -4.50
N THR A 280 -6.09 18.17 -4.63
CA THR A 280 -5.79 19.49 -4.08
C THR A 280 -6.30 20.62 -4.94
N SER A 281 -6.33 21.85 -4.38
CA SER A 281 -6.62 23.08 -5.14
C SER A 281 -5.65 23.31 -6.31
N HIS A 282 -4.49 22.67 -6.29
CA HIS A 282 -3.44 22.72 -7.34
C HIS A 282 -3.40 21.47 -8.22
N GLY A 283 -4.43 20.64 -8.20
CA GLY A 283 -4.56 19.40 -8.96
C GLY A 283 -4.22 18.16 -8.16
N LEU A 284 -4.13 17.03 -8.87
CA LEU A 284 -3.83 15.72 -8.29
C LEU A 284 -2.40 15.66 -7.74
N ARG A 285 -2.25 15.17 -6.50
CA ARG A 285 -0.96 14.95 -5.83
C ARG A 285 -0.91 13.58 -5.16
N VAL A 286 0.25 12.94 -5.19
CA VAL A 286 0.48 11.70 -4.44
C VAL A 286 0.82 12.05 -2.99
N VAL A 287 0.10 11.42 -2.06
CA VAL A 287 0.36 11.45 -0.61
C VAL A 287 1.39 10.40 -0.23
N GLU A 288 1.17 9.17 -0.75
CA GLU A 288 2.06 8.02 -0.52
C GLU A 288 1.78 6.91 -1.54
N PHE A 289 2.74 6.00 -1.67
CA PHE A 289 2.54 4.70 -2.31
C PHE A 289 2.55 3.59 -1.27
N ASN A 290 1.73 2.54 -1.51
CA ASN A 290 1.88 1.27 -0.82
C ASN A 290 2.06 0.14 -1.86
N ALA A 291 2.79 -0.90 -1.48
CA ALA A 291 3.23 -1.97 -2.38
C ALA A 291 2.28 -3.19 -2.38
N ARG A 292 1.05 -2.99 -1.94
CA ARG A 292 0.06 -4.05 -1.70
C ARG A 292 -1.37 -3.47 -1.67
N PHE A 293 -2.35 -4.34 -1.58
CA PHE A 293 -3.73 -3.93 -1.31
C PHE A 293 -3.84 -3.15 0.01
N GLY A 294 -4.70 -2.12 0.06
CA GLY A 294 -5.04 -1.37 1.26
C GLY A 294 -5.97 -2.14 2.21
N ASP A 295 -6.07 -1.69 3.44
CA ASP A 295 -7.03 -2.14 4.42
C ASP A 295 -7.55 -0.89 5.17
N PRO A 296 -8.82 -0.50 5.03
CA PRO A 296 -9.99 -1.32 4.65
C PRO A 296 -10.48 -1.16 3.18
N GLU A 297 -9.78 -0.56 2.26
CA GLU A 297 -10.27 -0.28 0.91
C GLU A 297 -10.48 -1.54 0.07
N THR A 298 -9.68 -2.58 0.29
CA THR A 298 -9.79 -3.86 -0.43
C THR A 298 -11.18 -4.47 -0.30
N GLN A 299 -11.79 -4.38 0.87
CA GLN A 299 -13.10 -4.93 1.18
C GLN A 299 -14.19 -4.34 0.27
N VAL A 300 -14.14 -3.01 0.03
CA VAL A 300 -15.16 -2.33 -0.79
C VAL A 300 -14.84 -2.39 -2.29
N VAL A 301 -13.56 -2.37 -2.66
CA VAL A 301 -13.14 -2.42 -4.06
C VAL A 301 -13.38 -3.80 -4.67
N LEU A 302 -13.05 -4.89 -3.97
CA LEU A 302 -13.24 -6.24 -4.48
C LEU A 302 -14.70 -6.66 -4.60
N GLU A 303 -15.61 -6.09 -3.82
CA GLU A 303 -17.06 -6.31 -3.96
C GLU A 303 -17.61 -5.70 -5.26
N GLN A 304 -16.94 -4.69 -5.85
CA GLN A 304 -17.34 -4.09 -7.13
C GLN A 304 -16.79 -4.82 -8.36
N ILE A 305 -15.70 -5.58 -8.20
CA ILE A 305 -15.11 -6.36 -9.29
C ILE A 305 -16.00 -7.58 -9.53
N GLY A 306 -16.91 -7.44 -10.48
CA GLY A 306 -17.79 -8.50 -10.93
C GLY A 306 -17.41 -8.99 -12.33
N ARG A 307 -18.08 -10.06 -12.80
CA ARG A 307 -17.89 -10.64 -14.15
C ARG A 307 -18.24 -9.68 -15.29
N ALA A 308 -18.81 -8.52 -15.01
CA ALA A 308 -19.17 -7.51 -16.00
C ALA A 308 -17.96 -6.73 -16.56
N HIS A 309 -16.75 -7.03 -16.09
CA HIS A 309 -15.52 -6.40 -16.56
C HIS A 309 -14.71 -7.30 -17.51
N VAL A 310 -15.31 -8.38 -17.99
CA VAL A 310 -14.71 -9.30 -18.99
C VAL A 310 -15.33 -9.04 -20.35
#